data_b164fe07ce784c5ed5284cd80585e89e
#
_entry.id   b164fe07ce784c5ed5284cd80585e89e
#
_cell.length_a   1.000
_cell.length_b   1.000
_cell.length_c   1.000
_cell.angle_alpha   90.00
_cell.angle_beta   90.00
_cell.angle_gamma   90.00
#
_symmetry.space_group_name_H-M   'P 1'
#
loop_
_entity.id
_entity.type
_entity.pdbx_description
1 polymer ?
#
loop_
_entity_poly.entity_id
_entity_poly.type
_entity_poly.pdbx_seq_one_letter_code
_entity_poly.pdbx_strand_id
1 'polypeptide(L)'
;MTSFVPIFWPILALIVAVVVHEYGHGLMARAHGMRIRSFGILIAGIIPVGAFYEPDQEEMRIAPQRDRLRMFAAGPSVNIVMTYFVVILLAVVSSGLTAKQDGVYAVGIIEGSGADEAGLLPYELISEVDGVAIATGDDLTGILNQHDSGDLV
;
A
#
# COMPACT_ATOMS: atom_id res chain seq x y z
N MET A 1 -11.95 8.21 16.21
CA MET A 1 -12.62 7.99 14.91
C MET A 1 -11.76 7.04 14.12
N THR A 2 -12.11 5.77 14.04
CA THR A 2 -11.42 4.78 13.19
C THR A 2 -11.73 5.12 11.75
N SER A 3 -10.77 5.68 11.05
CA SER A 3 -10.92 6.12 9.67
C SER A 3 -11.24 4.91 8.77
N PHE A 4 -12.36 4.94 8.10
CA PHE A 4 -12.78 3.96 7.06
C PHE A 4 -11.76 3.90 5.89
N VAL A 5 -10.97 4.95 5.76
CA VAL A 5 -9.94 5.14 4.73
C VAL A 5 -8.87 4.04 4.71
N PRO A 6 -8.35 3.51 5.84
CA PRO A 6 -7.31 2.48 5.79
C PRO A 6 -7.78 1.13 5.21
N ILE A 7 -9.06 0.79 5.32
CA ILE A 7 -9.59 -0.51 4.84
C ILE A 7 -9.94 -0.47 3.36
N PHE A 8 -10.36 0.66 2.85
CA PHE A 8 -10.75 0.82 1.44
C PHE A 8 -9.59 0.51 0.47
N TRP A 9 -8.40 1.05 0.73
CA TRP A 9 -7.26 0.89 -0.18
C TRP A 9 -6.76 -0.55 -0.31
N PRO A 10 -6.59 -1.34 0.77
CA PRO A 10 -6.25 -2.75 0.66
C PRO A 10 -7.29 -3.57 -0.09
N ILE A 11 -8.59 -3.30 0.10
CA ILE A 11 -9.66 -3.98 -0.63
C ILE A 11 -9.58 -3.65 -2.12
N LEU A 12 -9.42 -2.38 -2.48
CA LEU A 12 -9.27 -1.97 -3.87
C LEU A 12 -8.04 -2.61 -4.52
N ALA A 13 -6.91 -2.62 -3.82
CA ALA A 13 -5.69 -3.27 -4.30
C ALA A 13 -5.88 -4.77 -4.51
N LEU A 14 -6.59 -5.45 -3.60
CA LEU A 14 -6.91 -6.87 -3.74
C LEU A 14 -7.79 -7.14 -4.97
N ILE A 15 -8.82 -6.33 -5.20
CA ILE A 15 -9.69 -6.45 -6.37
C ILE A 15 -8.88 -6.29 -7.66
N VAL A 16 -8.03 -5.27 -7.73
CA VAL A 16 -7.15 -5.05 -8.89
C VAL A 16 -6.22 -6.24 -9.09
N ALA A 17 -5.58 -6.73 -8.02
CA ALA A 17 -4.68 -7.88 -8.09
C ALA A 17 -5.39 -9.15 -8.59
N VAL A 18 -6.63 -9.41 -8.16
CA VAL A 18 -7.41 -10.56 -8.63
C VAL A 18 -7.81 -10.41 -10.10
N VAL A 19 -8.25 -9.23 -10.52
CA VAL A 19 -8.58 -8.98 -11.93
C VAL A 19 -7.36 -9.18 -12.84
N VAL A 20 -6.21 -8.65 -12.45
CA VAL A 20 -4.95 -8.79 -13.20
C VAL A 20 -4.50 -10.26 -13.23
N HIS A 21 -4.66 -10.99 -12.12
CA HIS A 21 -4.38 -12.42 -12.02
C HIS A 21 -5.19 -13.25 -13.04
N GLU A 22 -6.51 -13.07 -13.04
CA GLU A 22 -7.40 -13.78 -13.95
C GLU A 22 -7.14 -13.39 -15.42
N TYR A 23 -6.83 -12.11 -15.65
CA TYR A 23 -6.43 -11.65 -16.98
C TYR A 23 -5.14 -12.32 -17.46
N GLY A 24 -4.17 -12.56 -16.56
CA GLY A 24 -2.94 -13.30 -16.85
C GLY A 24 -3.21 -14.71 -17.36
N HIS A 25 -4.11 -15.45 -16.70
CA HIS A 25 -4.54 -16.78 -17.17
C HIS A 25 -5.18 -16.71 -18.54
N GLY A 26 -6.11 -15.78 -18.75
CA GLY A 26 -6.80 -15.60 -20.02
C GLY A 26 -5.86 -15.25 -21.17
N LEU A 27 -4.93 -14.33 -20.94
CA LEU A 27 -3.95 -13.92 -21.94
C LEU A 27 -3.07 -15.11 -22.37
N MET A 28 -2.57 -15.89 -21.40
CA MET A 28 -1.72 -17.05 -21.68
C MET A 28 -2.49 -18.16 -22.41
N ALA A 29 -3.74 -18.41 -22.03
CA ALA A 29 -4.59 -19.36 -22.75
C ALA A 29 -4.76 -18.96 -24.21
N ARG A 30 -5.08 -17.70 -24.48
CA ARG A 30 -5.20 -17.17 -25.85
C ARG A 30 -3.89 -17.26 -26.63
N ALA A 31 -2.76 -16.97 -25.99
CA ALA A 31 -1.44 -17.07 -26.62
C ALA A 31 -1.10 -18.51 -27.06
N HIS A 32 -1.68 -19.53 -26.41
CA HIS A 32 -1.53 -20.93 -26.75
C HIS A 32 -2.72 -21.49 -27.57
N GLY A 33 -3.57 -20.62 -28.12
CA GLY A 33 -4.67 -20.99 -29.01
C GLY A 33 -5.88 -21.57 -28.28
N MET A 34 -5.91 -21.56 -26.96
CA MET A 34 -7.06 -22.03 -26.18
C MET A 34 -8.17 -20.98 -26.16
N ARG A 35 -9.41 -21.42 -26.33
CA ARG A 35 -10.58 -20.52 -26.29
C ARG A 35 -10.95 -20.19 -24.85
N ILE A 36 -11.37 -18.96 -24.65
CA ILE A 36 -11.97 -18.48 -23.39
C ILE A 36 -13.49 -18.55 -23.58
N ARG A 37 -14.17 -19.30 -22.73
CA ARG A 37 -15.64 -19.37 -22.70
C ARG A 37 -16.25 -18.13 -22.10
N SER A 38 -15.74 -17.75 -20.92
CA SER A 38 -16.21 -16.57 -20.21
C SER A 38 -15.09 -15.94 -19.40
N PHE A 39 -15.21 -14.65 -19.21
CA PHE A 39 -14.37 -13.83 -18.34
C PHE A 39 -15.26 -12.78 -17.70
N GLY A 40 -15.13 -12.57 -16.41
CA GLY A 40 -16.01 -11.64 -15.74
C GLY A 40 -15.56 -11.26 -14.34
N ILE A 41 -16.32 -10.34 -13.76
CA ILE A 41 -16.17 -9.88 -12.39
C ILE A 41 -17.30 -10.47 -11.55
N LEU A 42 -16.98 -11.02 -10.40
CA LEU A 42 -17.95 -11.49 -9.42
C LEU A 42 -18.38 -10.29 -8.57
N ILE A 43 -19.69 -10.06 -8.53
CA ILE A 43 -20.28 -8.95 -7.78
C ILE A 43 -21.23 -9.52 -6.72
N ALA A 44 -21.04 -9.13 -5.46
CA ALA A 44 -21.96 -9.42 -4.36
C ALA A 44 -22.74 -8.13 -4.03
N GLY A 45 -23.98 -8.06 -4.49
CA GLY A 45 -24.78 -6.82 -4.43
C GLY A 45 -24.22 -5.74 -5.34
N ILE A 46 -23.53 -4.74 -4.76
CA ILE A 46 -22.85 -3.68 -5.50
C ILE A 46 -21.32 -3.75 -5.34
N ILE A 47 -20.83 -4.71 -4.58
CA ILE A 47 -19.41 -4.82 -4.23
C ILE A 47 -18.75 -5.86 -5.15
N PRO A 48 -17.69 -5.50 -5.91
CA PRO A 48 -16.90 -6.47 -6.63
C PRO A 48 -16.08 -7.29 -5.63
N VAL A 49 -16.29 -8.61 -5.63
CA VAL A 49 -15.65 -9.54 -4.69
C VAL A 49 -14.61 -10.43 -5.34
N GLY A 50 -14.50 -10.40 -6.66
CA GLY A 50 -13.51 -11.20 -7.37
C GLY A 50 -13.63 -11.05 -8.89
N ALA A 51 -12.78 -11.80 -9.57
CA ALA A 51 -12.85 -12.02 -11.02
C ALA A 51 -12.79 -13.51 -11.30
N PHE A 52 -13.16 -13.91 -12.50
CA PHE A 52 -13.03 -15.29 -12.93
C PHE A 52 -12.66 -15.36 -14.41
N TYR A 53 -11.96 -16.41 -14.74
CA TYR A 53 -11.60 -16.82 -16.07
C TYR A 53 -12.04 -18.27 -16.29
N GLU A 54 -12.75 -18.54 -17.36
CA GLU A 54 -13.23 -19.88 -17.71
C GLU A 54 -12.68 -20.30 -19.08
N PRO A 55 -11.66 -21.18 -19.11
CA PRO A 55 -11.16 -21.74 -20.37
C PRO A 55 -12.14 -22.79 -20.93
N ASP A 56 -12.03 -23.08 -22.22
CA ASP A 56 -12.71 -24.24 -22.78
C ASP A 56 -12.11 -25.52 -22.21
N GLN A 57 -12.93 -26.30 -21.51
CA GLN A 57 -12.49 -27.48 -20.76
C GLN A 57 -11.94 -28.58 -21.68
N GLU A 58 -12.51 -28.76 -22.87
CA GLU A 58 -12.06 -29.78 -23.82
C GLU A 58 -10.72 -29.39 -24.42
N GLU A 59 -10.56 -28.13 -24.84
CA GLU A 59 -9.28 -27.64 -25.35
C GLU A 59 -8.19 -27.69 -24.29
N MET A 60 -8.50 -27.32 -23.05
CA MET A 60 -7.57 -27.40 -21.94
C MET A 60 -7.14 -28.84 -21.64
N ARG A 61 -8.07 -29.82 -21.75
CA ARG A 61 -7.79 -31.23 -21.47
C ARG A 61 -6.84 -31.84 -22.50
N ILE A 62 -6.98 -31.49 -23.77
CA ILE A 62 -6.15 -32.01 -24.88
C ILE A 62 -4.86 -31.20 -25.09
N ALA A 63 -4.78 -30.00 -24.51
CA ALA A 63 -3.58 -29.15 -24.62
C ALA A 63 -2.34 -29.84 -24.05
N PRO A 64 -1.15 -29.60 -24.63
CA PRO A 64 0.11 -30.10 -24.08
C PRO A 64 0.29 -29.70 -22.63
N GLN A 65 0.83 -30.60 -21.80
CA GLN A 65 1.05 -30.35 -20.37
C GLN A 65 1.84 -29.05 -20.13
N ARG A 66 2.82 -28.77 -20.97
CA ARG A 66 3.63 -27.57 -20.90
C ARG A 66 2.81 -26.29 -21.02
N ASP A 67 1.84 -26.25 -21.93
CA ASP A 67 1.01 -25.07 -22.18
C ASP A 67 -0.02 -24.87 -21.05
N ARG A 68 -0.55 -25.98 -20.52
CA ARG A 68 -1.39 -25.93 -19.29
C ARG A 68 -0.63 -25.38 -18.10
N LEU A 69 0.60 -25.85 -17.87
CA LEU A 69 1.44 -25.35 -16.76
C LEU A 69 1.76 -23.87 -16.91
N ARG A 70 2.06 -23.41 -18.11
CA ARG A 70 2.29 -21.97 -18.40
C ARG A 70 1.03 -21.15 -18.12
N MET A 71 -0.13 -21.65 -18.54
CA MET A 71 -1.38 -20.99 -18.27
C MET A 71 -1.65 -20.88 -16.76
N PHE A 72 -1.48 -21.98 -16.00
CA PHE A 72 -1.66 -21.95 -14.54
C PHE A 72 -0.65 -21.04 -13.82
N ALA A 73 0.57 -20.97 -14.32
CA ALA A 73 1.58 -20.08 -13.75
C ALA A 73 1.39 -18.60 -14.10
N ALA A 74 0.62 -18.29 -15.14
CA ALA A 74 0.51 -16.94 -15.68
C ALA A 74 -0.14 -15.94 -14.71
N GLY A 75 -1.19 -16.33 -13.99
CA GLY A 75 -1.84 -15.49 -13.00
C GLY A 75 -0.88 -15.03 -11.89
N PRO A 76 -0.27 -15.97 -11.14
CA PRO A 76 0.73 -15.61 -10.14
C PRO A 76 1.90 -14.82 -10.71
N SER A 77 2.39 -15.20 -11.90
CA SER A 77 3.54 -14.52 -12.53
C SER A 77 3.26 -13.05 -12.84
N VAL A 78 2.08 -12.75 -13.37
CA VAL A 78 1.70 -11.38 -13.68
C VAL A 78 1.57 -10.54 -12.42
N ASN A 79 1.06 -11.09 -11.32
CA ASN A 79 1.00 -10.40 -10.04
C ASN A 79 2.40 -10.10 -9.48
N ILE A 80 3.36 -11.01 -9.62
CA ILE A 80 4.75 -10.78 -9.23
C ILE A 80 5.34 -9.63 -10.05
N VAL A 81 5.17 -9.63 -11.37
CA VAL A 81 5.67 -8.55 -12.24
C VAL A 81 5.03 -7.21 -11.86
N MET A 82 3.71 -7.18 -11.63
CA MET A 82 3.01 -5.98 -11.17
C MET A 82 3.51 -5.48 -9.82
N THR A 83 3.81 -6.39 -8.89
CA THR A 83 4.38 -6.02 -7.59
C THR A 83 5.73 -5.32 -7.75
N TYR A 84 6.64 -5.89 -8.57
CA TYR A 84 7.92 -5.24 -8.86
C TYR A 84 7.74 -3.86 -9.49
N PHE A 85 6.82 -3.74 -10.45
CA PHE A 85 6.52 -2.45 -11.09
C PHE A 85 6.03 -1.41 -10.06
N VAL A 86 5.09 -1.79 -9.18
CA VAL A 86 4.56 -0.89 -8.15
C VAL A 86 5.64 -0.50 -7.14
N VAL A 87 6.51 -1.43 -6.74
CA VAL A 87 7.63 -1.14 -5.82
C VAL A 87 8.62 -0.16 -6.44
N ILE A 88 8.98 -0.35 -7.73
CA ILE A 88 9.85 0.58 -8.45
C ILE A 88 9.19 1.97 -8.55
N LEU A 89 7.90 2.01 -8.92
CA LEU A 89 7.16 3.26 -9.01
C LEU A 89 7.12 3.99 -7.66
N LEU A 90 6.86 3.25 -6.58
CA LEU A 90 6.87 3.80 -5.22
C LEU A 90 8.25 4.34 -4.86
N ALA A 91 9.34 3.61 -5.17
CA ALA A 91 10.70 4.06 -4.92
C ALA A 91 11.02 5.37 -5.69
N VAL A 92 10.63 5.45 -6.97
CA VAL A 92 10.80 6.66 -7.80
C VAL A 92 10.01 7.84 -7.24
N VAL A 93 8.74 7.63 -6.89
CA VAL A 93 7.92 8.69 -6.29
C VAL A 93 8.49 9.14 -4.94
N SER A 94 8.87 8.19 -4.08
CA SER A 94 9.43 8.49 -2.76
C SER A 94 10.77 9.22 -2.85
N SER A 95 11.59 8.92 -3.83
CA SER A 95 12.87 9.62 -4.03
C SER A 95 12.72 11.10 -4.43
N GLY A 96 11.56 11.48 -4.96
CA GLY A 96 11.23 12.87 -5.29
C GLY A 96 10.57 13.64 -4.13
N LEU A 97 10.24 12.97 -3.02
CA LEU A 97 9.66 13.62 -1.85
C LEU A 97 10.77 14.24 -1.00
N THR A 98 10.71 15.55 -0.84
CA THR A 98 11.56 16.29 0.08
C THR A 98 10.72 16.86 1.21
N ALA A 99 11.27 16.89 2.42
CA ALA A 99 10.61 17.57 3.53
C ALA A 99 10.40 19.05 3.16
N LYS A 100 9.20 19.57 3.39
CA LYS A 100 8.88 20.97 3.12
C LYS A 100 9.47 21.88 4.18
N GLN A 101 9.61 21.37 5.39
CA GLN A 101 10.20 22.03 6.54
C GLN A 101 10.95 21.00 7.37
N ASP A 102 12.07 21.39 7.96
CA ASP A 102 12.75 20.59 8.94
C ASP A 102 12.01 20.65 10.27
N GLY A 103 12.04 19.56 11.04
CA GLY A 103 11.36 19.46 12.31
C GLY A 103 10.93 18.04 12.67
N VAL A 104 10.31 17.91 13.82
CA VAL A 104 9.83 16.62 14.36
C VAL A 104 8.31 16.66 14.46
N TYR A 105 7.64 15.66 13.93
CA TYR A 105 6.17 15.52 14.05
C TYR A 105 5.82 14.75 15.32
N ALA A 106 4.97 15.33 16.15
CA ALA A 106 4.34 14.63 17.26
C ALA A 106 3.30 13.61 16.74
N VAL A 107 3.64 12.33 16.70
CA VAL A 107 2.75 11.27 16.17
C VAL A 107 1.58 11.01 17.13
N GLY A 108 1.78 11.20 18.42
CA GLY A 108 0.75 11.06 19.44
C GLY A 108 1.15 11.81 20.71
N ILE A 109 0.16 12.28 21.43
CA ILE A 109 0.32 13.00 22.69
C ILE A 109 -0.20 12.11 23.81
N ILE A 110 0.57 12.01 24.88
CA ILE A 110 0.17 11.29 26.11
C ILE A 110 -0.67 12.23 26.94
N GLU A 111 -1.88 11.84 27.26
CA GLU A 111 -2.80 12.60 28.10
C GLU A 111 -2.18 12.91 29.48
N GLY A 112 -2.22 14.17 29.90
CA GLY A 112 -1.59 14.64 31.13
C GLY A 112 -0.05 14.81 31.05
N SER A 113 0.54 14.73 29.87
CA SER A 113 1.96 15.10 29.67
C SER A 113 2.13 16.60 29.50
N GLY A 114 3.37 17.11 29.68
CA GLY A 114 3.69 18.51 29.41
C GLY A 114 3.33 18.97 27.99
N ALA A 115 3.43 18.08 26.99
CA ALA A 115 3.01 18.35 25.63
C ALA A 115 1.47 18.53 25.50
N ASP A 116 0.70 17.75 26.26
CA ASP A 116 -0.77 17.90 26.33
C ASP A 116 -1.16 19.19 27.05
N GLU A 117 -0.50 19.49 28.18
CA GLU A 117 -0.71 20.73 28.94
C GLU A 117 -0.32 21.99 28.12
N ALA A 118 0.72 21.88 27.27
CA ALA A 118 1.12 22.92 26.32
C ALA A 118 0.16 23.06 25.13
N GLY A 119 -0.81 22.14 24.97
CA GLY A 119 -1.80 22.16 23.91
C GLY A 119 -1.28 21.68 22.56
N LEU A 120 -0.17 20.94 22.53
CA LEU A 120 0.36 20.33 21.29
C LEU A 120 -0.61 19.29 20.77
N LEU A 121 -0.92 19.36 19.47
CA LEU A 121 -1.83 18.42 18.83
C LEU A 121 -1.08 17.29 18.09
N PRO A 122 -1.67 16.09 17.95
CA PRO A 122 -1.10 15.04 17.13
C PRO A 122 -0.87 15.51 15.69
N TYR A 123 0.28 15.17 15.14
CA TYR A 123 0.76 15.54 13.80
C TYR A 123 1.14 17.02 13.64
N GLU A 124 1.26 17.78 14.71
CA GLU A 124 1.91 19.09 14.65
C GLU A 124 3.43 18.96 14.49
N LEU A 125 3.99 19.92 13.77
CA LEU A 125 5.41 20.02 13.51
C LEU A 125 6.09 20.89 14.58
N ILE A 126 7.02 20.31 15.32
CA ILE A 126 7.92 21.02 16.20
C ILE A 126 9.15 21.43 15.39
N SER A 127 9.27 22.70 15.06
CA SER A 127 10.38 23.22 14.29
C SER A 127 11.38 24.04 15.11
N GLU A 128 10.99 24.45 16.32
CA GLU A 128 11.79 25.27 17.22
C GLU A 128 11.38 25.01 18.68
N VAL A 129 12.35 24.95 19.57
CA VAL A 129 12.17 24.89 21.03
C VAL A 129 13.16 25.84 21.67
N ASP A 130 12.72 26.76 22.52
CA ASP A 130 13.53 27.80 23.18
C ASP A 130 14.36 28.68 22.21
N GLY A 131 13.85 28.94 21.02
CA GLY A 131 14.55 29.69 19.98
C GLY A 131 15.65 28.90 19.27
N VAL A 132 15.74 27.58 19.53
CA VAL A 132 16.67 26.67 18.84
C VAL A 132 15.92 25.87 17.78
N ALA A 133 16.38 25.92 16.54
CA ALA A 133 15.78 25.17 15.44
C ALA A 133 15.96 23.65 15.64
N ILE A 134 14.89 22.92 15.45
CA ILE A 134 14.82 21.46 15.53
C ILE A 134 14.73 20.90 14.12
N ALA A 135 15.68 20.06 13.72
CA ALA A 135 15.67 19.34 12.47
C ALA A 135 15.40 17.84 12.66
N THR A 136 15.86 17.27 13.75
CA THR A 136 15.80 15.85 14.03
C THR A 136 15.25 15.55 15.43
N GLY A 137 14.84 14.28 15.65
CA GLY A 137 14.43 13.83 16.99
C GLY A 137 15.55 13.88 18.03
N ASP A 138 16.79 13.74 17.60
CA ASP A 138 17.96 13.84 18.47
C ASP A 138 18.18 15.28 18.96
N ASP A 139 17.94 16.27 18.11
CA ASP A 139 18.00 17.69 18.48
C ASP A 139 16.94 18.00 19.54
N LEU A 140 15.71 17.57 19.32
CA LEU A 140 14.62 17.72 20.28
C LEU A 140 14.96 17.07 21.63
N THR A 141 15.41 15.81 21.60
CA THR A 141 15.78 15.08 22.81
C THR A 141 16.95 15.74 23.53
N GLY A 142 17.94 16.27 22.79
CA GLY A 142 19.09 16.97 23.33
C GLY A 142 18.72 18.24 24.08
N ILE A 143 17.72 18.99 23.59
CA ILE A 143 17.23 20.20 24.26
C ILE A 143 16.38 19.82 25.47
N LEU A 144 15.42 18.92 25.34
CA LEU A 144 14.54 18.51 26.43
C LEU A 144 15.31 17.91 27.62
N ASN A 145 16.42 17.22 27.39
CA ASN A 145 17.27 16.68 28.43
C ASN A 145 18.06 17.75 29.24
N GLN A 146 18.05 19.00 28.80
CA GLN A 146 18.68 20.11 29.51
C GLN A 146 17.71 20.82 30.48
N HIS A 147 16.44 20.46 30.42
CA HIS A 147 15.36 20.98 31.25
C HIS A 147 14.88 19.96 32.26
N ASP A 148 14.46 20.42 33.43
CA ASP A 148 13.82 19.57 34.43
C ASP A 148 12.30 19.41 34.13
N SER A 149 11.72 18.34 34.71
CA SER A 149 10.26 18.09 34.52
C SER A 149 9.46 19.23 35.16
N GLY A 150 8.70 19.93 34.33
CA GLY A 150 7.86 21.07 34.74
C GLY A 150 8.41 22.43 34.30
N ASP A 151 9.58 22.47 33.67
CA ASP A 151 10.06 23.70 33.05
C ASP A 151 9.23 24.05 31.82
N LEU A 152 9.03 25.37 31.61
CA LEU A 152 8.42 25.90 30.38
C LEU A 152 9.52 26.02 29.33
N VAL A 153 9.34 25.39 28.21
CA VAL A 153 10.23 25.40 27.03
C VAL A 153 9.50 25.91 25.83
#